data_e32022dbf3da25c52a49218ac872c29c
#
_entry.id   e32022dbf3da25c52a49218ac872c29c
#
_cell.length_a   1.000
_cell.length_b   1.000
_cell.length_c   1.000
_cell.angle_alpha   90.00
_cell.angle_beta   90.00
_cell.angle_gamma   90.00
#
_symmetry.space_group_name_H-M   'P 1'
#
loop_
_entity.id
_entity.type
_entity.pdbx_description
1 polymer ?
#
loop_
_entity_poly.entity_id
_entity_poly.type
_entity_poly.pdbx_seq_one_letter_code
_entity_poly.pdbx_strand_id
1 'polypeptide(L)'
;GYAGSKGFDGKIIVPFAPESKLSGVGHTDFIGRIWYQRTIDIPADWSGRNVMLNFGAVYYTSEVYVDGRFVGRHFGGSTSFSYDITAFVKPGGSHSLVVFATSDLRSGKQTAGKQSLQYASHSCDYTRTTGIWQTVWMEAVAPEALARVQMTTDIDQQQLIVAPQFFRESPNTLRVTLRDGGKVVGTRQVR
;
A
#
# COMPACT_ATOMS: atom_id res chain seq x y z
N GLY A 1 -18.85 -4.97 13.55
CA GLY A 1 -18.40 -4.02 12.58
C GLY A 1 -17.86 -2.74 13.22
N TYR A 2 -17.22 -1.91 12.46
CA TYR A 2 -16.63 -0.63 12.87
C TYR A 2 -17.58 0.32 13.62
N ALA A 3 -18.87 0.31 13.29
CA ALA A 3 -19.89 1.20 13.87
C ALA A 3 -20.19 1.00 15.38
N GLY A 4 -19.57 0.04 16.03
CA GLY A 4 -19.84 -0.26 17.45
C GLY A 4 -18.62 -0.15 18.37
N SER A 5 -17.48 0.35 17.88
CA SER A 5 -16.27 0.44 18.70
C SER A 5 -16.39 1.56 19.74
N LYS A 6 -16.06 1.27 20.98
CA LYS A 6 -15.98 2.24 22.07
C LYS A 6 -14.74 3.17 21.98
N GLY A 7 -14.04 3.20 20.85
CA GLY A 7 -12.79 3.89 20.63
C GLY A 7 -11.63 2.91 20.41
N PHE A 8 -10.44 3.45 20.33
CA PHE A 8 -9.19 2.68 20.13
C PHE A 8 -8.41 2.62 21.43
N ASP A 9 -7.82 1.45 21.72
CA ASP A 9 -7.18 1.16 23.00
C ASP A 9 -5.82 1.83 23.18
N GLY A 10 -5.22 2.34 22.13
CA GLY A 10 -3.89 2.93 22.19
C GLY A 10 -3.45 3.67 20.94
N LYS A 11 -2.17 4.01 20.92
CA LYS A 11 -1.48 4.66 19.79
C LYS A 11 -0.39 3.74 19.25
N ILE A 12 -0.16 3.81 17.95
CA ILE A 12 0.89 3.06 17.26
C ILE A 12 1.63 3.97 16.26
N ILE A 13 2.93 3.77 16.12
CA ILE A 13 3.76 4.46 15.14
C ILE A 13 3.89 3.56 13.91
N VAL A 14 3.17 3.93 12.83
CA VAL A 14 3.31 3.29 11.51
C VAL A 14 4.57 3.86 10.82
N PRO A 15 5.39 3.04 10.12
CA PRO A 15 5.12 1.70 9.62
C PRO A 15 5.62 0.54 10.49
N PHE A 16 5.85 0.76 11.77
CA PHE A 16 6.32 -0.32 12.63
C PHE A 16 5.18 -1.24 13.03
N ALA A 17 5.38 -2.55 12.86
CA ALA A 17 4.40 -3.56 13.28
C ALA A 17 4.21 -3.54 14.81
N PRO A 18 3.03 -3.89 15.33
CA PRO A 18 2.74 -3.84 16.76
C PRO A 18 3.66 -4.71 17.61
N GLU A 19 4.29 -5.72 17.04
CA GLU A 19 5.30 -6.56 17.71
C GLU A 19 6.63 -5.82 17.94
N SER A 20 6.93 -4.80 17.14
CA SER A 20 8.14 -4.00 17.27
C SER A 20 8.04 -3.00 18.43
N LYS A 21 9.10 -2.86 19.21
CA LYS A 21 9.22 -1.79 20.22
C LYS A 21 9.17 -0.38 19.59
N LEU A 22 9.62 -0.23 18.35
CA LEU A 22 9.59 1.04 17.62
C LEU A 22 8.17 1.50 17.29
N SER A 23 7.19 0.60 17.28
CA SER A 23 5.78 0.96 17.12
C SER A 23 5.20 1.70 18.32
N GLY A 24 5.87 1.63 19.49
CA GLY A 24 5.38 2.09 20.77
C GLY A 24 4.45 1.09 21.48
N VAL A 25 4.15 -0.07 20.84
CA VAL A 25 3.29 -1.13 21.39
C VAL A 25 4.12 -2.28 21.96
N GLY A 26 4.99 -2.89 21.17
CA GLY A 26 5.88 -3.98 21.58
C GLY A 26 5.14 -5.27 21.97
N HIS A 27 3.96 -5.52 21.42
CA HIS A 27 3.15 -6.70 21.72
C HIS A 27 3.60 -7.89 20.89
N THR A 28 4.32 -8.84 21.50
CA THR A 28 4.96 -9.96 20.79
C THR A 28 4.11 -11.24 20.75
N ASP A 29 2.93 -11.24 21.30
CA ASP A 29 2.00 -12.36 21.21
C ASP A 29 1.27 -12.39 19.85
N PHE A 30 0.47 -13.44 19.59
CA PHE A 30 -0.30 -13.54 18.35
C PHE A 30 -1.42 -12.51 18.30
N ILE A 31 -1.43 -11.72 17.24
CA ILE A 31 -2.46 -10.72 16.97
C ILE A 31 -3.31 -11.22 15.80
N GLY A 32 -4.51 -11.70 16.09
CA GLY A 32 -5.43 -12.18 15.05
C GLY A 32 -6.12 -11.07 14.29
N ARG A 33 -6.31 -9.91 14.93
CA ARG A 33 -7.05 -8.77 14.37
C ARG A 33 -6.52 -7.46 14.94
N ILE A 34 -6.39 -6.44 14.09
CA ILE A 34 -6.01 -5.10 14.51
C ILE A 34 -6.76 -4.04 13.69
N TRP A 35 -7.19 -2.99 14.36
CA TRP A 35 -7.82 -1.83 13.75
C TRP A 35 -6.91 -0.62 13.91
N TYR A 36 -6.71 0.10 12.82
CA TYR A 36 -6.01 1.38 12.80
C TYR A 36 -7.00 2.48 12.45
N GLN A 37 -6.86 3.64 13.08
CA GLN A 37 -7.59 4.84 12.71
C GLN A 37 -6.65 6.03 12.69
N ARG A 38 -6.84 6.89 11.69
CA ARG A 38 -6.15 8.17 11.58
C ARG A 38 -7.05 9.19 10.89
N THR A 39 -6.99 10.44 11.32
CA THR A 39 -7.47 11.56 10.53
C THR A 39 -6.47 11.85 9.43
N ILE A 40 -6.94 11.99 8.20
CA ILE A 40 -6.17 12.39 7.02
C ILE A 40 -6.71 13.72 6.51
N ASP A 41 -5.82 14.67 6.25
CA ASP A 41 -6.14 15.97 5.68
C ASP A 41 -5.79 15.96 4.19
N ILE A 42 -6.74 16.34 3.35
CA ILE A 42 -6.53 16.40 1.90
C ILE A 42 -6.23 17.86 1.53
N PRO A 43 -5.03 18.15 1.00
CA PRO A 43 -4.67 19.50 0.59
C PRO A 43 -5.66 20.09 -0.41
N ALA A 44 -5.99 21.37 -0.27
CA ALA A 44 -6.95 22.04 -1.15
C ALA A 44 -6.45 22.12 -2.62
N ASP A 45 -5.16 22.22 -2.82
CA ASP A 45 -4.50 22.25 -4.13
C ASP A 45 -4.52 20.88 -4.87
N TRP A 46 -5.03 19.82 -4.22
CA TRP A 46 -5.29 18.53 -4.87
C TRP A 46 -6.62 18.51 -5.65
N SER A 47 -7.33 19.63 -5.71
CA SER A 47 -8.55 19.75 -6.50
C SER A 47 -8.30 19.40 -7.98
N GLY A 48 -9.20 18.58 -8.57
CA GLY A 48 -9.11 18.12 -9.95
C GLY A 48 -8.07 17.00 -10.20
N ARG A 49 -7.45 16.49 -9.15
CA ARG A 49 -6.52 15.34 -9.21
C ARG A 49 -7.17 14.08 -8.63
N ASN A 50 -6.66 12.93 -9.03
CA ASN A 50 -6.96 11.68 -8.35
C ASN A 50 -6.13 11.61 -7.06
N VAL A 51 -6.76 11.22 -5.96
CA VAL A 51 -6.10 11.02 -4.67
C VAL A 51 -5.85 9.53 -4.49
N MET A 52 -4.59 9.13 -4.53
CA MET A 52 -4.16 7.75 -4.37
C MET A 52 -3.73 7.51 -2.93
N LEU A 53 -4.30 6.47 -2.30
CA LEU A 53 -3.89 5.95 -1.00
C LEU A 53 -3.07 4.68 -1.23
N ASN A 54 -1.81 4.72 -0.83
CA ASN A 54 -0.82 3.69 -1.12
C ASN A 54 -0.37 2.98 0.16
N PHE A 55 -0.19 1.67 0.07
CA PHE A 55 0.33 0.81 1.11
C PHE A 55 1.55 0.05 0.59
N GLY A 56 2.68 0.13 1.27
CA GLY A 56 3.84 -0.69 0.96
C GLY A 56 3.58 -2.18 1.23
N ALA A 57 3.04 -2.51 2.40
CA ALA A 57 2.51 -3.84 2.72
C ALA A 57 1.70 -3.84 4.02
N VAL A 58 0.72 -4.73 4.10
CA VAL A 58 -0.08 -5.01 5.30
C VAL A 58 -0.23 -6.53 5.45
N TYR A 59 0.16 -7.07 6.59
CA TYR A 59 0.08 -8.51 6.84
C TYR A 59 -1.15 -8.85 7.69
N TYR A 60 -2.08 -9.68 7.23
CA TYR A 60 -2.13 -10.41 5.98
C TYR A 60 -3.30 -10.00 5.09
N THR A 61 -4.53 -10.05 5.57
CA THR A 61 -5.73 -9.50 4.91
C THR A 61 -5.98 -8.10 5.44
N SER A 62 -6.28 -7.16 4.57
CA SER A 62 -6.63 -5.81 4.98
C SER A 62 -7.91 -5.31 4.32
N GLU A 63 -8.67 -4.52 5.05
CA GLU A 63 -9.83 -3.76 4.56
C GLU A 63 -9.62 -2.29 4.90
N VAL A 64 -9.95 -1.43 3.95
CA VAL A 64 -9.77 0.02 4.07
C VAL A 64 -11.12 0.71 4.00
N TYR A 65 -11.30 1.70 4.87
CA TYR A 65 -12.52 2.52 4.96
C TYR A 65 -12.13 4.00 5.06
N VAL A 66 -12.88 4.85 4.37
CA VAL A 66 -12.81 6.31 4.50
C VAL A 66 -14.19 6.83 4.91
N ASP A 67 -14.27 7.56 6.01
CA ASP A 67 -15.52 8.05 6.61
C ASP A 67 -16.58 6.95 6.78
N GLY A 68 -16.14 5.75 7.19
CA GLY A 68 -16.98 4.57 7.36
C GLY A 68 -17.40 3.86 6.06
N ARG A 69 -17.08 4.41 4.90
CA ARG A 69 -17.36 3.80 3.58
C ARG A 69 -16.24 2.84 3.20
N PHE A 70 -16.63 1.63 2.81
CA PHE A 70 -15.67 0.62 2.35
C PHE A 70 -15.00 1.05 1.03
N VAL A 71 -13.67 1.03 1.01
CA VAL A 71 -12.85 1.39 -0.15
C VAL A 71 -12.38 0.15 -0.89
N GLY A 72 -11.85 -0.84 -0.16
CA GLY A 72 -11.35 -2.05 -0.77
C GLY A 72 -10.73 -3.03 0.22
N ARG A 73 -10.38 -4.21 -0.31
CA ARG A 73 -9.75 -5.31 0.43
C ARG A 73 -8.52 -5.78 -0.33
N HIS A 74 -7.46 -6.14 0.41
CA HIS A 74 -6.25 -6.75 -0.13
C HIS A 74 -5.88 -8.02 0.64
N PHE A 75 -5.31 -8.98 -0.07
CA PHE A 75 -4.77 -10.23 0.47
C PHE A 75 -3.30 -10.36 0.12
N GLY A 76 -2.51 -10.83 1.08
CA GLY A 76 -1.08 -11.00 0.91
C GLY A 76 -0.27 -9.99 1.72
N GLY A 77 0.78 -10.47 2.41
CA GLY A 77 1.50 -9.70 3.40
C GLY A 77 2.72 -8.95 2.88
N SER A 78 3.12 -9.13 1.61
CA SER A 78 4.43 -8.67 1.11
C SER A 78 4.35 -7.86 -0.17
N THR A 79 3.16 -7.63 -0.72
CA THR A 79 2.96 -6.86 -1.95
C THR A 79 2.36 -5.50 -1.64
N SER A 80 2.84 -4.48 -2.36
CA SER A 80 2.23 -3.15 -2.32
C SER A 80 0.91 -3.12 -3.08
N PHE A 81 0.02 -2.25 -2.62
CA PHE A 81 -1.27 -2.02 -3.25
C PHE A 81 -1.72 -0.57 -3.06
N SER A 82 -2.66 -0.14 -3.89
CA SER A 82 -3.15 1.24 -3.90
C SER A 82 -4.65 1.27 -4.14
N TYR A 83 -5.29 2.32 -3.63
CA TYR A 83 -6.69 2.63 -3.89
C TYR A 83 -6.83 4.07 -4.38
N ASP A 84 -7.63 4.28 -5.40
CA ASP A 84 -8.12 5.61 -5.75
C ASP A 84 -9.26 5.98 -4.78
N ILE A 85 -8.97 6.92 -3.89
CA ILE A 85 -9.94 7.39 -2.89
C ILE A 85 -10.59 8.72 -3.28
N THR A 86 -10.42 9.21 -4.51
CA THR A 86 -10.93 10.50 -4.99
C THR A 86 -12.42 10.67 -4.72
N ALA A 87 -13.22 9.62 -4.95
CA ALA A 87 -14.68 9.65 -4.71
C ALA A 87 -15.07 9.59 -3.23
N PHE A 88 -14.12 9.40 -2.33
CA PHE A 88 -14.34 9.25 -0.89
C PHE A 88 -13.95 10.49 -0.09
N VAL A 89 -13.16 11.39 -0.67
CA VAL A 89 -12.56 12.53 0.00
C VAL A 89 -12.87 13.86 -0.70
N LYS A 90 -12.69 14.96 0.01
CA LYS A 90 -12.82 16.31 -0.54
C LYS A 90 -11.52 17.08 -0.36
N PRO A 91 -10.97 17.73 -1.41
CA PRO A 91 -9.85 18.65 -1.26
C PRO A 91 -10.15 19.75 -0.24
N GLY A 92 -9.20 20.03 0.64
CA GLY A 92 -9.36 20.96 1.77
C GLY A 92 -10.12 20.38 2.97
N GLY A 93 -10.53 19.11 2.93
CA GLY A 93 -11.28 18.43 4.00
C GLY A 93 -10.42 17.49 4.83
N SER A 94 -10.92 17.20 6.04
CA SER A 94 -10.38 16.16 6.94
C SER A 94 -11.30 14.95 6.93
N HIS A 95 -10.73 13.76 6.85
CA HIS A 95 -11.44 12.49 6.72
C HIS A 95 -10.90 11.45 7.69
N SER A 96 -11.76 10.54 8.13
CA SER A 96 -11.35 9.40 8.96
C SER A 96 -10.92 8.23 8.08
N LEU A 97 -9.63 7.88 8.11
CA LEU A 97 -9.10 6.65 7.51
C LEU A 97 -9.09 5.55 8.54
N VAL A 98 -9.69 4.41 8.21
CA VAL A 98 -9.67 3.20 9.03
C VAL A 98 -9.12 2.04 8.22
N VAL A 99 -8.19 1.30 8.81
CA VAL A 99 -7.65 0.06 8.25
C VAL A 99 -7.89 -1.07 9.23
N PHE A 100 -8.54 -2.12 8.76
CA PHE A 100 -8.71 -3.36 9.50
C PHE A 100 -7.78 -4.42 8.92
N ALA A 101 -6.96 -5.05 9.74
CA ALA A 101 -6.10 -6.14 9.30
C ALA A 101 -6.35 -7.41 10.12
N THR A 102 -6.28 -8.56 9.44
CA THR A 102 -6.38 -9.88 10.08
C THR A 102 -5.20 -10.75 9.70
N SER A 103 -4.78 -11.59 10.65
CA SER A 103 -3.73 -12.59 10.46
C SER A 103 -4.10 -13.86 11.21
N ASP A 104 -4.05 -14.98 10.52
CA ASP A 104 -4.22 -16.32 11.13
C ASP A 104 -3.04 -17.21 10.73
N LEU A 105 -1.86 -16.81 11.23
CA LEU A 105 -0.58 -17.41 10.86
C LEU A 105 -0.54 -18.92 11.09
N ARG A 106 -1.19 -19.41 12.16
CA ARG A 106 -1.18 -20.82 12.54
C ARG A 106 -2.20 -21.67 11.81
N SER A 107 -3.08 -21.10 11.01
CA SER A 107 -4.11 -21.85 10.26
C SER A 107 -3.53 -22.68 9.11
N GLY A 108 -2.30 -22.39 8.65
CA GLY A 108 -1.73 -22.97 7.45
C GLY A 108 -2.37 -22.50 6.13
N LYS A 109 -3.29 -21.50 6.20
CA LYS A 109 -4.03 -20.97 5.03
C LYS A 109 -3.45 -19.67 4.47
N GLN A 110 -2.35 -19.20 5.01
CA GLN A 110 -1.65 -17.98 4.56
C GLN A 110 -0.15 -18.22 4.56
N THR A 111 0.58 -17.48 3.72
CA THR A 111 2.04 -17.56 3.67
C THR A 111 2.62 -17.00 4.97
N ALA A 112 3.44 -17.78 5.66
CA ALA A 112 4.07 -17.39 6.92
C ALA A 112 5.45 -16.75 6.72
N GLY A 113 6.19 -17.15 5.69
CA GLY A 113 7.59 -16.80 5.56
C GLY A 113 8.38 -17.38 6.75
N LYS A 114 9.30 -16.59 7.29
CA LYS A 114 10.08 -16.94 8.49
C LYS A 114 9.44 -16.40 9.79
N GLN A 115 8.13 -16.29 9.86
CA GLN A 115 7.45 -15.90 11.08
C GLN A 115 7.24 -17.10 11.98
N SER A 116 7.68 -16.99 13.24
CA SER A 116 7.58 -18.08 14.20
C SER A 116 6.12 -18.45 14.50
N LEU A 117 5.82 -19.73 14.45
CA LEU A 117 4.53 -20.28 14.89
C LEU A 117 4.49 -20.51 16.41
N GLN A 118 5.59 -20.23 17.11
CA GLN A 118 5.70 -20.25 18.57
C GLN A 118 5.63 -18.81 19.12
N TYR A 119 5.44 -18.67 20.42
CA TYR A 119 5.43 -17.35 21.07
C TYR A 119 6.75 -16.62 20.94
N ALA A 120 7.86 -17.33 21.01
CA ALA A 120 9.21 -16.76 20.85
C ALA A 120 9.79 -17.06 19.45
N SER A 121 10.73 -16.24 19.04
CA SER A 121 11.59 -16.56 17.89
C SER A 121 12.46 -17.76 18.21
N HIS A 122 12.71 -18.63 17.23
CA HIS A 122 13.54 -19.81 17.41
C HIS A 122 14.18 -20.24 16.08
N SER A 123 15.40 -20.79 16.15
CA SER A 123 16.12 -21.19 14.95
C SER A 123 16.20 -20.06 13.92
N CYS A 124 15.69 -20.25 12.71
CA CYS A 124 15.64 -19.25 11.63
C CYS A 124 14.30 -18.52 11.54
N ASP A 125 13.39 -18.70 12.51
CA ASP A 125 12.09 -18.06 12.54
C ASP A 125 12.12 -16.88 13.52
N TYR A 126 11.52 -15.78 13.09
CA TYR A 126 11.51 -14.49 13.79
C TYR A 126 10.16 -14.20 14.43
N THR A 127 10.13 -13.22 15.33
CA THR A 127 8.88 -12.65 15.82
C THR A 127 7.99 -12.25 14.66
N ARG A 128 6.68 -12.41 14.85
CA ARG A 128 5.66 -12.10 13.82
C ARG A 128 5.67 -10.65 13.42
N THR A 129 5.03 -10.39 12.31
CA THR A 129 4.74 -9.07 11.78
C THR A 129 3.26 -9.03 11.41
N THR A 130 2.44 -8.30 12.13
CA THR A 130 1.00 -8.23 11.91
C THR A 130 0.58 -6.82 11.49
N GLY A 131 -0.41 -6.74 10.60
CA GLY A 131 -0.97 -5.47 10.16
C GLY A 131 -0.01 -4.64 9.30
N ILE A 132 -0.06 -3.31 9.45
CA ILE A 132 0.76 -2.39 8.66
C ILE A 132 2.22 -2.49 9.12
N TRP A 133 3.13 -2.83 8.19
CA TRP A 133 4.55 -2.95 8.47
C TRP A 133 5.45 -2.26 7.43
N GLN A 134 4.83 -1.67 6.41
CA GLN A 134 5.47 -0.82 5.41
C GLN A 134 4.78 0.54 5.37
N THR A 135 5.41 1.52 4.75
CA THR A 135 4.90 2.89 4.65
C THR A 135 3.49 2.95 4.07
N VAL A 136 2.67 3.82 4.64
CA VAL A 136 1.37 4.23 4.09
C VAL A 136 1.46 5.71 3.74
N TRP A 137 1.07 6.08 2.50
CA TRP A 137 1.14 7.47 2.04
C TRP A 137 0.01 7.79 1.07
N MET A 138 -0.23 9.07 0.88
CA MET A 138 -1.14 9.57 -0.14
C MET A 138 -0.38 10.43 -1.14
N GLU A 139 -0.85 10.45 -2.38
CA GLU A 139 -0.36 11.34 -3.42
C GLU A 139 -1.49 11.78 -4.34
N ALA A 140 -1.35 12.99 -4.88
CA ALA A 140 -2.26 13.51 -5.89
C ALA A 140 -1.66 13.36 -7.27
N VAL A 141 -2.32 12.63 -8.15
CA VAL A 141 -1.88 12.38 -9.51
C VAL A 141 -2.83 13.02 -10.52
N ALA A 142 -2.30 13.46 -11.67
CA ALA A 142 -3.16 13.91 -12.76
C ALA A 142 -4.07 12.75 -13.21
N PRO A 143 -5.32 13.04 -13.61
CA PRO A 143 -6.23 11.97 -14.06
C PRO A 143 -5.67 11.13 -15.20
N GLU A 144 -4.85 11.72 -16.07
CA GLU A 144 -4.17 11.07 -17.19
C GLU A 144 -2.75 10.58 -16.84
N ALA A 145 -2.37 10.54 -15.57
CA ALA A 145 -1.04 10.10 -15.16
C ALA A 145 -0.82 8.61 -15.47
N LEU A 146 0.45 8.25 -15.57
CA LEU A 146 0.89 6.87 -15.64
C LEU A 146 0.53 6.17 -14.31
N ALA A 147 -0.30 5.14 -14.38
CA ALA A 147 -0.63 4.29 -13.24
C ALA A 147 0.44 3.21 -13.01
N ARG A 148 0.96 2.67 -14.11
CA ARG A 148 1.97 1.60 -14.08
C ARG A 148 2.75 1.57 -15.38
N VAL A 149 4.00 1.13 -15.30
CA VAL A 149 4.83 0.81 -16.46
C VAL A 149 5.38 -0.59 -16.28
N GLN A 150 5.04 -1.49 -17.18
CA GLN A 150 5.68 -2.80 -17.27
C GLN A 150 6.83 -2.72 -18.27
N MET A 151 8.01 -3.14 -17.86
CA MET A 151 9.19 -3.21 -18.69
C MET A 151 9.66 -4.66 -18.80
N THR A 152 9.83 -5.16 -20.03
CA THR A 152 10.30 -6.51 -20.30
C THR A 152 11.48 -6.44 -21.26
N THR A 153 12.59 -7.04 -20.88
CA THR A 153 13.77 -7.13 -21.73
C THR A 153 13.68 -8.40 -22.58
N ASP A 154 13.96 -8.27 -23.87
CA ASP A 154 14.14 -9.38 -24.81
C ASP A 154 15.58 -9.31 -25.31
N ILE A 155 16.44 -10.20 -24.78
CA ILE A 155 17.85 -10.22 -25.08
C ILE A 155 18.10 -10.74 -26.50
N ASP A 156 17.31 -11.71 -26.94
CA ASP A 156 17.46 -12.35 -28.25
C ASP A 156 17.10 -11.37 -29.38
N GLN A 157 16.08 -10.56 -29.17
CA GLN A 157 15.67 -9.52 -30.11
C GLN A 157 16.36 -8.17 -29.86
N GLN A 158 17.18 -8.06 -28.82
CA GLN A 158 17.84 -6.81 -28.39
C GLN A 158 16.83 -5.65 -28.20
N GLN A 159 15.71 -5.94 -27.53
CA GLN A 159 14.61 -5.01 -27.34
C GLN A 159 14.27 -4.79 -25.87
N LEU A 160 13.82 -3.57 -25.57
CA LEU A 160 13.10 -3.24 -24.34
C LEU A 160 11.63 -2.95 -24.70
N ILE A 161 10.75 -3.83 -24.26
CA ILE A 161 9.30 -3.66 -24.43
C ILE A 161 8.81 -2.85 -23.24
N VAL A 162 8.16 -1.72 -23.49
CA VAL A 162 7.58 -0.85 -22.48
C VAL A 162 6.08 -0.78 -22.68
N ALA A 163 5.32 -1.30 -21.71
CA ALA A 163 3.86 -1.31 -21.73
C ALA A 163 3.32 -0.38 -20.61
N PRO A 164 2.99 0.88 -20.93
CA PRO A 164 2.42 1.84 -20.00
C PRO A 164 0.94 1.55 -19.76
N GLN A 165 0.49 1.79 -18.54
CA GLN A 165 -0.92 1.85 -18.17
C GLN A 165 -1.20 3.22 -17.57
N PHE A 166 -2.29 3.85 -17.97
CA PHE A 166 -2.73 5.14 -17.48
C PHE A 166 -3.97 4.95 -16.60
N PHE A 167 -4.24 5.88 -15.68
CA PHE A 167 -5.47 5.85 -14.88
C PHE A 167 -6.72 6.00 -15.76
N ARG A 168 -6.61 6.75 -16.84
CA ARG A 168 -7.59 6.85 -17.92
C ARG A 168 -6.88 7.16 -19.26
N GLU A 169 -7.61 7.04 -20.37
CA GLU A 169 -7.09 7.43 -21.68
C GLU A 169 -6.53 8.84 -21.66
N SER A 170 -5.40 9.02 -22.29
CA SER A 170 -4.67 10.28 -22.35
C SER A 170 -4.46 10.70 -23.78
N PRO A 171 -4.77 11.95 -24.16
CA PRO A 171 -4.43 12.51 -25.45
C PRO A 171 -2.93 12.86 -25.58
N ASN A 172 -2.19 12.72 -24.49
CA ASN A 172 -0.79 13.13 -24.39
C ASN A 172 0.15 12.18 -25.13
N THR A 173 1.29 12.69 -25.55
CA THR A 173 2.35 11.89 -26.14
C THR A 173 3.22 11.29 -25.04
N LEU A 174 3.38 9.97 -25.03
CA LEU A 174 4.34 9.29 -24.19
C LEU A 174 5.72 9.31 -24.88
N ARG A 175 6.73 9.79 -24.15
CA ARG A 175 8.13 9.68 -24.58
C ARG A 175 8.86 8.70 -23.64
N VAL A 176 9.44 7.67 -24.23
CA VAL A 176 10.33 6.72 -23.56
C VAL A 176 11.76 7.01 -23.99
N THR A 177 12.66 7.20 -23.04
CA THR A 177 14.10 7.43 -23.30
C THR A 177 14.92 6.40 -22.54
N LEU A 178 15.68 5.59 -23.26
CA LEU A 178 16.63 4.63 -22.70
C LEU A 178 18.00 5.29 -22.55
N ARG A 179 18.61 5.12 -21.38
CA ARG A 179 19.95 5.66 -21.08
C ARG A 179 20.86 4.57 -20.55
N ASP A 180 22.13 4.66 -20.93
CA ASP A 180 23.22 3.86 -20.40
C ASP A 180 24.34 4.79 -19.97
N GLY A 181 24.77 4.73 -18.69
CA GLY A 181 25.78 5.61 -18.11
C GLY A 181 25.50 7.11 -18.34
N GLY A 182 24.22 7.51 -18.35
CA GLY A 182 23.78 8.88 -18.65
C GLY A 182 23.63 9.20 -20.14
N LYS A 183 24.22 8.42 -21.06
CA LYS A 183 24.10 8.58 -22.51
C LYS A 183 22.74 8.06 -23.00
N VAL A 184 22.06 8.82 -23.85
CA VAL A 184 20.83 8.35 -24.50
C VAL A 184 21.19 7.32 -25.56
N VAL A 185 20.67 6.10 -25.42
CA VAL A 185 20.86 5.00 -26.37
C VAL A 185 19.62 4.70 -27.20
N GLY A 186 18.45 5.22 -26.80
CA GLY A 186 17.23 5.08 -27.58
C GLY A 186 16.14 6.04 -27.11
N THR A 187 15.28 6.46 -28.04
CA THR A 187 14.08 7.26 -27.73
C THR A 187 12.94 6.84 -28.64
N ARG A 188 11.74 6.71 -28.07
CA ARG A 188 10.48 6.49 -28.81
C ARG A 188 9.40 7.43 -28.30
N GLN A 189 8.53 7.86 -29.19
CA GLN A 189 7.31 8.60 -28.86
C GLN A 189 6.10 7.86 -29.43
N VAL A 190 5.04 7.78 -28.63
CA VAL A 190 3.77 7.13 -28.97
C VAL A 190 2.63 8.04 -28.50
N ARG A 191 1.60 8.17 -29.31
CA ARG A 191 0.31 8.77 -28.96
C ARG A 191 -0.68 7.70 -28.54
#